data_40332c3538c3dae59314913e8b42980d
#
_entry.id   40332c3538c3dae59314913e8b42980d
#
_cell.length_a   1.000
_cell.length_b   1.000
_cell.length_c   1.000
_cell.angle_alpha   90.00
_cell.angle_beta   90.00
_cell.angle_gamma   90.00
#
_symmetry.space_group_name_H-M   'P 1'
#
loop_
_entity.id
_entity.type
_entity.pdbx_description
1 polymer ?
#
loop_
_entity_poly.entity_id
_entity_poly.type
_entity_poly.pdbx_seq_one_letter_code
_entity_poly.pdbx_strand_id
1 'polypeptide(L)'
;MGNMLYELHFELDAMLVVLFIMPPVALFILWRSFRKLNDQQTDNGKARPRLWPICAILICAAVIFEACAITSLISQYRQYDRVERAWRSGQYETVEGYVEFFSPMPYAGHAYESFVIDGVAFYYSDFSSTVGYHNARSHGGVITGNGQYLRIGYIPGDDAKDNIIVSIEAPPAPEGEAAKSGGSAFGAAAFS
;
A
#
# COMPACT_ATOMS: atom_id res chain seq x y z
N MET A 1 16.80 -8.89 -23.72
CA MET A 1 15.45 -8.42 -23.29
C MET A 1 15.34 -8.80 -21.82
N GLY A 2 15.21 -7.83 -20.91
CA GLY A 2 15.06 -8.11 -19.49
C GLY A 2 13.66 -8.69 -19.18
N ASN A 3 13.56 -9.55 -18.17
CA ASN A 3 12.27 -10.02 -17.69
C ASN A 3 11.61 -8.90 -16.87
N MET A 4 10.42 -8.47 -17.27
CA MET A 4 9.57 -7.60 -16.45
C MET A 4 9.14 -8.37 -15.19
N LEU A 5 9.51 -7.87 -14.03
CA LEU A 5 9.15 -8.46 -12.72
C LEU A 5 7.95 -7.77 -12.09
N TYR A 6 7.81 -6.48 -12.36
CA TYR A 6 6.70 -5.66 -11.85
C TYR A 6 6.41 -4.53 -12.82
N GLU A 7 5.13 -4.24 -12.99
CA GLU A 7 4.60 -3.11 -13.74
C GLU A 7 3.45 -2.49 -12.94
N LEU A 8 3.34 -1.17 -12.95
CA LEU A 8 2.31 -0.45 -12.22
C LEU A 8 0.91 -0.89 -12.66
N HIS A 9 0.10 -1.37 -11.73
CA HIS A 9 -1.31 -1.68 -11.95
C HIS A 9 -2.16 -1.17 -10.78
N PHE A 10 -3.43 -0.90 -11.06
CA PHE A 10 -4.36 -0.46 -10.04
C PHE A 10 -4.94 -1.67 -9.31
N GLU A 11 -4.65 -1.77 -8.03
CA GLU A 11 -5.30 -2.71 -7.13
C GLU A 11 -6.31 -1.97 -6.27
N LEU A 12 -7.58 -2.33 -6.40
CA LEU A 12 -8.61 -1.84 -5.50
C LEU A 12 -8.48 -2.60 -4.19
N ASP A 13 -8.15 -1.89 -3.10
CA ASP A 13 -8.07 -2.49 -1.78
C ASP A 13 -9.43 -3.11 -1.40
N ALA A 14 -9.45 -4.43 -1.23
CA ALA A 14 -10.65 -5.17 -0.84
C ALA A 14 -11.22 -4.66 0.50
N MET A 15 -10.38 -4.13 1.37
CA MET A 15 -10.79 -3.54 2.64
C MET A 15 -11.66 -2.30 2.44
N LEU A 16 -11.38 -1.48 1.42
CA LEU A 16 -12.21 -0.33 1.06
C LEU A 16 -13.60 -0.75 0.56
N VAL A 17 -13.68 -1.83 -0.22
CA VAL A 17 -14.97 -2.36 -0.70
C VAL A 17 -15.84 -2.81 0.48
N VAL A 18 -15.23 -3.51 1.46
CA VAL A 18 -15.92 -3.93 2.68
C VAL A 18 -16.38 -2.71 3.50
N LEU A 19 -15.52 -1.70 3.63
CA LEU A 19 -15.81 -0.46 4.35
C LEU A 19 -17.02 0.28 3.76
N PHE A 20 -17.23 0.20 2.45
CA PHE A 20 -18.35 0.80 1.73
C PHE A 20 -19.66 0.04 1.89
N ILE A 21 -19.61 -1.28 1.98
CA ILE A 21 -20.82 -2.13 2.03
C ILE A 21 -21.33 -2.26 3.46
N MET A 22 -20.46 -2.30 4.46
CA MET A 22 -20.83 -2.60 5.84
C MET A 22 -21.77 -1.57 6.49
N PRO A 23 -21.59 -0.24 6.37
CA PRO A 23 -22.48 0.73 7.03
C PRO A 23 -23.92 0.71 6.51
N PRO A 24 -24.20 0.70 5.19
CA PRO A 24 -25.58 0.61 4.72
C PRO A 24 -26.26 -0.71 5.11
N VAL A 25 -25.51 -1.83 5.13
CA VAL A 25 -26.02 -3.11 5.61
C VAL A 25 -26.37 -3.05 7.11
N ALA A 26 -25.48 -2.49 7.93
CA ALA A 26 -25.69 -2.31 9.35
C ALA A 26 -26.93 -1.41 9.62
N LEU A 27 -27.04 -0.29 8.90
CA LEU A 27 -28.21 0.60 8.98
C LEU A 27 -29.51 -0.11 8.58
N PHE A 28 -29.47 -0.93 7.53
CA PHE A 28 -30.65 -1.72 7.12
C PHE A 28 -31.07 -2.73 8.19
N ILE A 29 -30.10 -3.43 8.79
CA ILE A 29 -30.38 -4.38 9.89
C ILE A 29 -30.94 -3.66 11.11
N LEU A 30 -30.37 -2.52 11.50
CA LEU A 30 -30.85 -1.69 12.60
C LEU A 30 -32.26 -1.18 12.33
N TRP A 31 -32.53 -0.67 11.14
CA TRP A 31 -33.85 -0.20 10.74
C TRP A 31 -34.93 -1.32 10.80
N ARG A 32 -34.57 -2.53 10.28
CA ARG A 32 -35.45 -3.70 10.32
C ARG A 32 -35.72 -4.15 11.76
N SER A 33 -34.71 -4.18 12.60
CA SER A 33 -34.84 -4.53 14.03
C SER A 33 -35.67 -3.54 14.79
N PHE A 34 -35.48 -2.24 14.53
CA PHE A 34 -36.23 -1.16 15.10
C PHE A 34 -37.72 -1.24 14.71
N ARG A 35 -38.03 -1.51 13.45
CA ARG A 35 -39.40 -1.72 12.97
C ARG A 35 -40.07 -2.85 13.72
N LYS A 36 -39.39 -4.00 13.86
CA LYS A 36 -39.95 -5.16 14.58
C LYS A 36 -40.22 -4.87 16.06
N LEU A 37 -39.32 -4.15 16.73
CA LEU A 37 -39.51 -3.74 18.14
C LEU A 37 -40.67 -2.76 18.29
N ASN A 38 -40.82 -1.83 17.36
CA ASN A 38 -41.91 -0.86 17.37
C ASN A 38 -43.27 -1.52 17.16
N ASP A 39 -43.34 -2.54 16.30
CA ASP A 39 -44.60 -3.30 16.04
C ASP A 39 -44.99 -4.15 17.26
N GLN A 40 -44.06 -4.79 17.95
CA GLN A 40 -44.32 -5.58 19.15
C GLN A 40 -44.74 -4.73 20.37
N GLN A 41 -44.27 -3.48 20.45
CA GLN A 41 -44.54 -2.61 21.58
C GLN A 41 -45.89 -1.89 21.48
N THR A 42 -46.49 -1.86 20.30
CA THR A 42 -47.81 -1.27 20.07
C THR A 42 -48.93 -2.07 20.78
N ASP A 43 -48.67 -3.35 21.03
CA ASP A 43 -49.65 -4.28 21.63
C ASP A 43 -49.76 -4.17 23.18
N ASN A 44 -48.79 -3.55 23.87
CA ASN A 44 -48.66 -3.59 25.34
C ASN A 44 -48.95 -2.27 26.06
N GLY A 45 -49.46 -1.24 25.41
CA GLY A 45 -49.96 0.01 26.04
C GLY A 45 -48.93 0.82 26.86
N LYS A 46 -47.63 0.49 26.81
CA LYS A 46 -46.56 1.19 27.54
C LYS A 46 -46.05 2.40 26.79
N ALA A 47 -45.68 3.47 27.53
CA ALA A 47 -45.12 4.70 26.97
C ALA A 47 -43.89 4.40 26.10
N ARG A 48 -43.87 4.88 24.85
CA ARG A 48 -42.77 4.70 23.88
C ARG A 48 -41.51 5.45 24.32
N PRO A 49 -40.36 4.80 24.48
CA PRO A 49 -39.11 5.53 24.58
C PRO A 49 -38.88 6.31 23.27
N ARG A 50 -38.57 7.59 23.39
CA ARG A 50 -38.22 8.42 22.23
C ARG A 50 -36.85 7.97 21.67
N LEU A 51 -36.85 6.89 20.84
CA LEU A 51 -35.65 6.34 20.23
C LEU A 51 -35.22 7.09 18.97
N TRP A 52 -36.08 7.98 18.44
CA TRP A 52 -35.80 8.73 17.22
C TRP A 52 -34.49 9.56 17.26
N PRO A 53 -34.09 10.23 18.37
CA PRO A 53 -32.83 10.97 18.40
C PRO A 53 -31.64 10.04 18.31
N ILE A 54 -31.70 8.85 18.87
CA ILE A 54 -30.64 7.84 18.76
C ILE A 54 -30.51 7.38 17.31
N CYS A 55 -31.63 7.09 16.64
CA CYS A 55 -31.61 6.73 15.21
C CYS A 55 -31.06 7.86 14.33
N ALA A 56 -31.44 9.11 14.63
CA ALA A 56 -30.93 10.27 13.89
C ALA A 56 -29.40 10.41 14.04
N ILE A 57 -28.87 10.24 15.26
CA ILE A 57 -27.43 10.27 15.53
C ILE A 57 -26.69 9.16 14.75
N LEU A 58 -27.22 7.93 14.78
CA LEU A 58 -26.62 6.80 14.07
C LEU A 58 -26.62 7.01 12.54
N ILE A 59 -27.71 7.57 11.99
CA ILE A 59 -27.78 7.90 10.56
C ILE A 59 -26.77 8.99 10.21
N CYS A 60 -26.67 10.06 11.01
CA CYS A 60 -25.69 11.10 10.79
C CYS A 60 -24.25 10.56 10.86
N ALA A 61 -23.95 9.72 11.84
CA ALA A 61 -22.62 9.09 11.96
C ALA A 61 -22.29 8.21 10.74
N ALA A 62 -23.26 7.44 10.25
CA ALA A 62 -23.07 6.61 9.07
C ALA A 62 -22.85 7.45 7.81
N VAL A 63 -23.59 8.54 7.62
CA VAL A 63 -23.40 9.46 6.47
C VAL A 63 -22.02 10.11 6.50
N ILE A 64 -21.55 10.54 7.68
CA ILE A 64 -20.21 11.11 7.84
C ILE A 64 -19.15 10.06 7.51
N PHE A 65 -19.31 8.85 8.02
CA PHE A 65 -18.38 7.74 7.76
C PHE A 65 -18.28 7.42 6.26
N GLU A 66 -19.42 7.32 5.56
CA GLU A 66 -19.46 7.11 4.11
C GLU A 66 -18.80 8.26 3.33
N ALA A 67 -19.05 9.50 3.73
CA ALA A 67 -18.41 10.66 3.10
C ALA A 67 -16.89 10.64 3.27
N CYS A 68 -16.38 10.22 4.43
CA CYS A 68 -14.95 10.03 4.65
C CYS A 68 -14.37 8.89 3.80
N ALA A 69 -15.09 7.76 3.68
CA ALA A 69 -14.68 6.64 2.84
C ALA A 69 -14.60 7.03 1.36
N ILE A 70 -15.62 7.74 0.85
CA ILE A 70 -15.64 8.25 -0.52
C ILE A 70 -14.47 9.21 -0.78
N THR A 71 -14.20 10.13 0.15
CA THR A 71 -13.09 11.08 0.01
C THR A 71 -11.73 10.37 -0.01
N SER A 72 -11.55 9.35 0.82
CA SER A 72 -10.34 8.51 0.82
C SER A 72 -10.16 7.77 -0.49
N LEU A 73 -11.22 7.16 -1.02
CA LEU A 73 -11.18 6.46 -2.31
C LEU A 73 -10.83 7.41 -3.47
N ILE A 74 -11.44 8.60 -3.50
CA ILE A 74 -11.14 9.61 -4.53
C ILE A 74 -9.68 10.06 -4.42
N SER A 75 -9.13 10.23 -3.21
CA SER A 75 -7.75 10.63 -3.03
C SER A 75 -6.76 9.57 -3.52
N GLN A 76 -7.01 8.29 -3.22
CA GLN A 76 -6.20 7.17 -3.73
C GLN A 76 -6.26 7.08 -5.25
N TYR A 77 -7.46 7.17 -5.83
CA TYR A 77 -7.61 7.15 -7.29
C TYR A 77 -6.87 8.31 -7.97
N ARG A 78 -6.92 9.51 -7.39
CA ARG A 78 -6.19 10.67 -7.92
C ARG A 78 -4.66 10.52 -7.80
N GLN A 79 -4.16 9.86 -6.77
CA GLN A 79 -2.73 9.56 -6.64
C GLN A 79 -2.31 8.56 -7.70
N TYR A 80 -3.06 7.46 -7.86
CA TYR A 80 -2.81 6.48 -8.90
C TYR A 80 -2.83 7.11 -10.32
N ASP A 81 -3.86 7.85 -10.67
CA ASP A 81 -4.01 8.52 -11.96
C ASP A 81 -2.87 9.53 -12.25
N ARG A 82 -2.31 10.17 -11.23
CA ARG A 82 -1.15 11.04 -11.34
C ARG A 82 0.11 10.24 -11.70
N VAL A 83 0.37 9.16 -10.97
CA VAL A 83 1.52 8.27 -11.16
C VAL A 83 1.44 7.57 -12.51
N GLU A 84 0.27 7.05 -12.87
CA GLU A 84 0.03 6.41 -14.17
C GLU A 84 0.25 7.38 -15.34
N ARG A 85 -0.24 8.62 -15.23
CA ARG A 85 -0.01 9.63 -16.27
C ARG A 85 1.47 10.01 -16.38
N ALA A 86 2.18 10.18 -15.27
CA ALA A 86 3.61 10.45 -15.28
C ALA A 86 4.38 9.31 -15.96
N TRP A 87 4.03 8.06 -15.64
CA TRP A 87 4.65 6.90 -16.27
C TRP A 87 4.34 6.82 -17.77
N ARG A 88 3.08 6.90 -18.18
CA ARG A 88 2.68 6.86 -19.59
C ARG A 88 3.23 8.02 -20.43
N SER A 89 3.45 9.18 -19.83
CA SER A 89 4.06 10.35 -20.50
C SER A 89 5.59 10.31 -20.55
N GLY A 90 6.22 9.28 -19.98
CA GLY A 90 7.68 9.17 -19.89
C GLY A 90 8.32 10.10 -18.85
N GLN A 91 7.51 10.68 -17.96
CA GLN A 91 7.98 11.53 -16.84
C GLN A 91 8.37 10.67 -15.64
N TYR A 92 9.30 9.75 -15.84
CA TYR A 92 9.89 8.91 -14.82
C TYR A 92 11.39 8.78 -15.08
N GLU A 93 12.12 8.47 -14.04
CA GLU A 93 13.56 8.20 -14.11
C GLU A 93 13.81 6.70 -14.10
N THR A 94 14.96 6.30 -14.61
CA THR A 94 15.37 4.90 -14.62
C THR A 94 16.75 4.81 -14.02
N VAL A 95 16.92 3.88 -13.08
CA VAL A 95 18.21 3.50 -12.50
C VAL A 95 18.46 2.03 -12.74
N GLU A 96 19.71 1.65 -13.04
CA GLU A 96 20.12 0.27 -13.31
C GLU A 96 21.40 -0.04 -12.58
N GLY A 97 21.45 -1.16 -11.87
CA GLY A 97 22.61 -1.55 -11.10
C GLY A 97 22.34 -2.70 -10.15
N TYR A 98 23.33 -2.96 -9.30
CA TYR A 98 23.21 -3.96 -8.25
C TYR A 98 22.50 -3.39 -7.03
N VAL A 99 21.63 -4.21 -6.44
CA VAL A 99 21.01 -3.89 -5.15
C VAL A 99 22.07 -3.89 -4.06
N GLU A 100 22.18 -2.79 -3.33
CA GLU A 100 23.07 -2.58 -2.20
C GLU A 100 22.30 -2.16 -0.96
N PHE A 101 22.86 -2.36 0.21
CA PHE A 101 22.29 -1.97 1.51
C PHE A 101 20.84 -2.43 1.73
N PHE A 102 20.52 -3.63 1.19
CA PHE A 102 19.20 -4.19 1.37
C PHE A 102 18.89 -4.45 2.84
N SER A 103 17.83 -3.83 3.34
CA SER A 103 17.32 -3.99 4.69
C SER A 103 15.91 -4.59 4.61
N PRO A 104 15.75 -5.91 4.86
CA PRO A 104 14.46 -6.57 4.74
C PRO A 104 13.52 -6.16 5.88
N MET A 105 12.23 -6.07 5.57
CA MET A 105 11.19 -5.92 6.58
C MET A 105 11.00 -7.25 7.33
N PRO A 106 10.94 -7.25 8.68
CA PRO A 106 10.58 -8.44 9.45
C PRO A 106 9.18 -8.94 9.09
N TYR A 107 8.99 -10.26 9.00
CA TYR A 107 7.70 -10.85 8.61
C TYR A 107 6.50 -10.36 9.43
N ALA A 108 6.67 -10.17 10.72
CA ALA A 108 5.63 -9.67 11.63
C ALA A 108 5.73 -8.16 11.89
N GLY A 109 6.58 -7.43 11.15
CA GLY A 109 6.85 -6.02 11.36
C GLY A 109 6.05 -5.11 10.43
N HIS A 110 5.90 -3.84 10.84
CA HIS A 110 5.36 -2.77 10.03
C HIS A 110 6.45 -1.76 9.64
N ALA A 111 7.69 -2.25 9.48
CA ALA A 111 8.83 -1.43 9.06
C ALA A 111 8.86 -1.25 7.54
N TYR A 112 9.67 -0.32 7.08
CA TYR A 112 9.98 -0.20 5.67
C TYR A 112 11.08 -1.19 5.30
N GLU A 113 10.93 -1.83 4.15
CA GLU A 113 12.01 -2.48 3.43
C GLU A 113 12.73 -1.42 2.60
N SER A 114 14.06 -1.48 2.53
CA SER A 114 14.84 -0.47 1.83
C SER A 114 16.05 -1.06 1.13
N PHE A 115 16.49 -0.40 0.09
CA PHE A 115 17.69 -0.73 -0.66
C PHE A 115 18.20 0.47 -1.44
N VAL A 116 19.39 0.35 -2.02
CA VAL A 116 20.01 1.35 -2.86
C VAL A 116 20.43 0.71 -4.19
N ILE A 117 20.24 1.43 -5.29
CA ILE A 117 20.81 1.09 -6.61
C ILE A 117 21.47 2.35 -7.16
N ASP A 118 22.76 2.28 -7.50
CA ASP A 118 23.54 3.38 -8.08
C ASP A 118 23.31 4.72 -7.34
N GLY A 119 23.34 4.68 -6.01
CA GLY A 119 23.17 5.85 -5.15
C GLY A 119 21.72 6.32 -4.95
N VAL A 120 20.73 5.73 -5.65
CA VAL A 120 19.31 6.03 -5.45
C VAL A 120 18.74 5.09 -4.40
N ALA A 121 18.19 5.66 -3.31
CA ALA A 121 17.57 4.89 -2.24
C ALA A 121 16.06 4.74 -2.44
N PHE A 122 15.55 3.56 -2.13
CA PHE A 122 14.14 3.19 -2.22
C PHE A 122 13.65 2.66 -0.88
N TYR A 123 12.41 3.02 -0.53
CA TYR A 123 11.73 2.60 0.69
C TYR A 123 10.31 2.19 0.35
N TYR A 124 9.89 1.01 0.76
CA TYR A 124 8.51 0.54 0.56
C TYR A 124 8.07 -0.40 1.69
N SER A 125 6.77 -0.62 1.79
CA SER A 125 6.19 -1.49 2.80
C SER A 125 4.82 -1.96 2.31
N ASP A 126 4.51 -3.23 2.46
CA ASP A 126 3.19 -3.81 2.18
C ASP A 126 2.09 -3.38 3.16
N PHE A 127 2.46 -2.69 4.25
CA PHE A 127 1.51 -2.00 5.13
C PHE A 127 1.22 -0.55 4.72
N SER A 128 1.87 -0.08 3.67
CA SER A 128 1.68 1.28 3.14
C SER A 128 0.75 1.25 1.94
N SER A 129 -0.38 1.96 2.01
CA SER A 129 -1.31 2.14 0.89
C SER A 129 -0.77 3.14 -0.14
N THR A 130 0.52 3.07 -0.46
CA THR A 130 1.16 3.91 -1.47
C THR A 130 0.99 3.32 -2.86
N VAL A 131 0.87 4.20 -3.85
CA VAL A 131 0.89 3.80 -5.26
C VAL A 131 2.30 3.33 -5.63
N GLY A 132 2.42 2.30 -6.47
CA GLY A 132 3.69 1.74 -6.89
C GLY A 132 4.03 0.42 -6.20
N TYR A 133 5.26 -0.05 -6.41
CA TYR A 133 5.70 -1.31 -5.83
C TYR A 133 5.81 -1.23 -4.30
N HIS A 134 5.16 -2.16 -3.61
CA HIS A 134 5.13 -2.22 -2.15
C HIS A 134 5.25 -3.64 -1.56
N ASN A 135 5.50 -4.66 -2.40
CA ASN A 135 5.60 -6.04 -1.94
C ASN A 135 6.93 -6.31 -1.25
N ALA A 136 6.92 -6.50 0.06
CA ALA A 136 8.10 -6.86 0.81
C ALA A 136 8.57 -8.29 0.52
N ARG A 137 9.89 -8.54 0.64
CA ARG A 137 10.49 -9.86 0.43
C ARG A 137 9.83 -10.96 1.26
N SER A 138 9.49 -10.66 2.52
CA SER A 138 8.85 -11.60 3.43
C SER A 138 7.47 -12.08 2.94
N HIS A 139 6.82 -11.32 2.08
CA HIS A 139 5.51 -11.63 1.49
C HIS A 139 5.55 -11.90 -0.02
N GLY A 140 6.71 -12.33 -0.52
CA GLY A 140 6.86 -12.74 -1.92
C GLY A 140 7.29 -11.63 -2.88
N GLY A 141 7.84 -10.54 -2.36
CA GLY A 141 8.40 -9.47 -3.17
C GLY A 141 9.55 -9.93 -4.07
N VAL A 142 9.68 -9.28 -5.23
CA VAL A 142 10.65 -9.66 -6.29
C VAL A 142 12.08 -9.20 -5.99
N ILE A 143 12.26 -8.29 -5.02
CA ILE A 143 13.58 -7.83 -4.59
C ILE A 143 14.06 -8.77 -3.48
N THR A 144 15.11 -9.55 -3.77
CA THR A 144 15.51 -10.66 -2.91
C THR A 144 16.71 -10.35 -2.01
N GLY A 145 17.49 -9.33 -2.32
CA GLY A 145 18.65 -8.94 -1.51
C GLY A 145 19.79 -8.30 -2.28
N ASN A 146 20.88 -8.07 -1.56
CA ASN A 146 22.09 -7.50 -2.14
C ASN A 146 22.66 -8.34 -3.29
N GLY A 147 23.20 -7.66 -4.30
CA GLY A 147 23.82 -8.29 -5.47
C GLY A 147 22.83 -8.69 -6.58
N GLN A 148 21.55 -8.49 -6.41
CA GLN A 148 20.57 -8.65 -7.49
C GLN A 148 20.73 -7.49 -8.48
N TYR A 149 20.87 -7.79 -9.77
CA TYR A 149 20.98 -6.77 -10.81
C TYR A 149 19.59 -6.43 -11.33
N LEU A 150 19.18 -5.17 -11.20
CA LEU A 150 17.86 -4.68 -11.54
C LEU A 150 17.91 -3.38 -12.31
N ARG A 151 16.89 -3.16 -13.13
CA ARG A 151 16.52 -1.86 -13.69
C ARG A 151 15.19 -1.45 -13.09
N ILE A 152 15.16 -0.29 -12.47
CA ILE A 152 13.99 0.26 -11.81
C ILE A 152 13.58 1.55 -12.49
N GLY A 153 12.32 1.60 -12.96
CA GLY A 153 11.66 2.85 -13.32
C GLY A 153 10.97 3.43 -12.11
N TYR A 154 11.20 4.69 -11.81
CA TYR A 154 10.63 5.34 -10.64
C TYR A 154 10.27 6.81 -10.90
N ILE A 155 9.32 7.32 -10.14
CA ILE A 155 8.99 8.74 -10.10
C ILE A 155 9.67 9.33 -8.88
N PRO A 156 10.61 10.31 -9.06
CA PRO A 156 11.30 10.91 -7.92
C PRO A 156 10.34 11.70 -7.05
N GLY A 157 10.49 11.56 -5.73
CA GLY A 157 9.83 12.37 -4.72
C GLY A 157 10.72 13.50 -4.20
N ASP A 158 10.21 14.28 -3.26
CA ASP A 158 10.97 15.33 -2.60
C ASP A 158 12.08 14.74 -1.71
N ASP A 159 11.82 13.57 -1.11
CA ASP A 159 12.76 12.77 -0.34
C ASP A 159 12.91 11.37 -0.93
N ALA A 160 14.00 10.67 -0.60
CA ALA A 160 14.23 9.30 -1.04
C ALA A 160 13.12 8.31 -0.62
N LYS A 161 12.38 8.61 0.45
CA LYS A 161 11.23 7.83 0.92
C LYS A 161 9.99 8.01 0.05
N ASP A 162 9.97 9.09 -0.73
CA ASP A 162 8.83 9.45 -1.60
C ASP A 162 9.05 8.96 -3.03
N ASN A 163 10.19 8.29 -3.33
CA ASN A 163 10.44 7.67 -4.61
C ASN A 163 9.45 6.53 -4.86
N ILE A 164 8.66 6.65 -5.94
CA ILE A 164 7.62 5.69 -6.29
C ILE A 164 8.12 4.76 -7.37
N ILE A 165 8.30 3.48 -7.05
CA ILE A 165 8.71 2.46 -8.01
C ILE A 165 7.52 2.10 -8.91
N VAL A 166 7.66 2.31 -10.22
CA VAL A 166 6.60 2.04 -11.21
C VAL A 166 6.88 0.81 -12.08
N SER A 167 8.15 0.42 -12.23
CA SER A 167 8.52 -0.81 -12.93
C SER A 167 9.81 -1.41 -12.37
N ILE A 168 9.90 -2.73 -12.40
CA ILE A 168 11.10 -3.49 -12.03
C ILE A 168 11.35 -4.51 -13.12
N GLU A 169 12.54 -4.47 -13.69
CA GLU A 169 13.01 -5.42 -14.68
C GLU A 169 14.28 -6.10 -14.18
N ALA A 170 14.48 -7.36 -14.56
CA ALA A 170 15.74 -8.09 -14.38
C ALA A 170 16.44 -8.24 -15.74
N PRO A 171 17.22 -7.25 -16.17
CA PRO A 171 18.06 -7.40 -17.35
C PRO A 171 19.20 -8.39 -17.08
N PRO A 172 19.82 -8.98 -18.11
CA PRO A 172 21.04 -9.74 -17.92
C PRO A 172 22.13 -8.83 -17.35
N ALA A 173 22.79 -9.28 -16.27
CA ALA A 173 23.89 -8.53 -15.69
C ALA A 173 25.01 -8.33 -16.73
N PRO A 174 25.66 -7.16 -16.74
CA PRO A 174 26.78 -6.91 -17.66
C PRO A 174 27.92 -7.90 -17.40
N GLU A 175 28.38 -8.55 -18.47
CA GLU A 175 29.52 -9.48 -18.40
C GLU A 175 30.77 -8.69 -17.98
N GLY A 176 31.24 -8.88 -16.75
CA GLY A 176 32.48 -8.28 -16.25
C GLY A 176 32.45 -7.67 -14.86
N GLU A 177 31.29 -7.34 -14.31
CA GLU A 177 31.17 -6.69 -12.99
C GLU A 177 30.79 -7.65 -11.84
N ALA A 178 30.29 -8.83 -12.15
CA ALA A 178 29.91 -9.84 -11.15
C ALA A 178 31.08 -10.31 -10.26
N ALA A 179 32.33 -10.03 -10.64
CA ALA A 179 33.52 -10.46 -9.90
C ALA A 179 33.95 -9.52 -8.76
N LYS A 180 33.42 -8.32 -8.65
CA LYS A 180 33.86 -7.32 -7.65
C LYS A 180 33.09 -7.30 -6.34
N SER A 181 31.88 -7.87 -6.26
CA SER A 181 31.06 -7.82 -5.05
C SER A 181 31.32 -8.97 -4.06
N GLY A 182 32.17 -9.94 -4.39
CA GLY A 182 32.48 -11.12 -3.57
C GLY A 182 33.69 -11.01 -2.62
N GLY A 183 34.35 -9.89 -2.53
CA GLY A 183 35.67 -9.81 -1.90
C GLY A 183 35.91 -8.64 -0.94
N SER A 184 35.06 -8.40 0.03
CA SER A 184 35.45 -7.64 1.22
C SER A 184 35.15 -8.43 2.47
N ALA A 185 36.09 -9.33 2.81
CA ALA A 185 36.19 -9.91 4.12
C ALA A 185 36.42 -8.79 5.14
N PHE A 186 35.42 -8.51 5.99
CA PHE A 186 35.61 -7.69 7.18
C PHE A 186 36.65 -8.39 8.06
N GLY A 187 37.86 -7.83 8.13
CA GLY A 187 38.86 -8.20 9.08
C GLY A 187 38.31 -7.96 10.51
N ALA A 188 38.27 -9.04 11.26
CA ALA A 188 38.04 -9.02 12.69
C ALA A 188 39.13 -8.21 13.37
N ALA A 189 38.87 -6.98 13.78
CA ALA A 189 39.69 -6.25 14.71
C ALA A 189 39.34 -6.73 16.12
N ALA A 190 40.27 -7.52 16.70
CA ALA A 190 40.25 -7.91 18.07
C ALA A 190 40.31 -6.66 18.99
N PHE A 191 39.41 -6.56 19.92
CA PHE A 191 39.58 -5.71 21.08
C PHE A 191 40.25 -6.53 22.19
N SER A 192 41.44 -6.11 22.53
CA SER A 192 42.15 -6.43 23.78
C SER A 192 41.66 -5.48 24.87
#